data_c22e10a414bb3257e0aabb5bbee53b9f
#
_entry.id   c22e10a414bb3257e0aabb5bbee53b9f
#
_cell.length_a   1.000
_cell.length_b   1.000
_cell.length_c   1.000
_cell.angle_alpha   90.00
_cell.angle_beta   90.00
_cell.angle_gamma   90.00
#
_symmetry.space_group_name_H-M   'P 1'
#
loop_
_entity.id
_entity.type
_entity.pdbx_description
1 polymer ?
#
loop_
_entity_poly.entity_id
_entity_poly.type
_entity_poly.pdbx_seq_one_letter_code
_entity_poly.pdbx_strand_id
1 'polypeptide(L)'
;LGRGRRMKTDAFNRVEGQDDIFAVGDAALMTADPAYPGGHPQLAQVAIQQATNLARNLNRDFQSPTPFRYVDKGAMAIIGRNQAVADLSRKIFLKGFLAWAIWAFVHIMSLVNFRNKLRSFYNWAGYYISKDQSYRMVLRPTEKAKG
;
A
#
# COMPACT_ATOMS: atom_id res chain seq x y z
N LEU A 1 3.47 13.92 18.68
CA LEU A 1 3.18 13.68 17.27
C LEU A 1 4.23 14.37 16.41
N GLY A 2 4.70 13.70 15.37
CA GLY A 2 5.67 14.24 14.43
C GLY A 2 5.04 14.91 13.21
N ARG A 3 5.83 15.09 12.14
CA ARG A 3 5.40 15.64 10.86
C ARG A 3 4.17 14.91 10.33
N GLY A 4 3.14 15.64 9.90
CA GLY A 4 1.90 15.06 9.38
C GLY A 4 1.01 14.40 10.44
N ARG A 5 1.15 14.77 11.72
CA ARG A 5 0.42 14.18 12.86
C ARG A 5 0.66 12.66 13.03
N ARG A 6 1.77 12.16 12.50
CA ARG A 6 2.17 10.77 12.65
C ARG A 6 2.80 10.53 14.03
N MET A 7 2.66 9.33 14.55
CA MET A 7 3.31 8.89 15.78
C MET A 7 4.78 8.60 15.50
N LYS A 8 5.67 9.23 16.27
CA LYS A 8 7.10 8.92 16.19
C LYS A 8 7.34 7.51 16.70
N THR A 9 8.12 6.73 15.98
CA THR A 9 8.48 5.36 16.35
C THR A 9 9.97 5.13 16.28
N ASP A 10 10.41 4.17 17.09
CA ASP A 10 11.78 3.62 17.03
C ASP A 10 11.95 2.70 15.80
N ALA A 11 13.14 2.08 15.69
CA ALA A 11 13.47 1.14 14.61
C ALA A 11 12.65 -0.17 14.61
N PHE A 12 11.89 -0.40 15.67
CA PHE A 12 11.07 -1.61 15.86
C PHE A 12 9.56 -1.32 15.76
N ASN A 13 9.20 -0.13 15.29
CA ASN A 13 7.82 0.36 15.21
C ASN A 13 7.13 0.65 16.55
N ARG A 14 7.87 0.68 17.68
CA ARG A 14 7.33 1.06 18.98
C ARG A 14 7.18 2.58 19.05
N VAL A 15 6.06 3.06 19.55
CA VAL A 15 5.80 4.50 19.71
C VAL A 15 6.69 5.07 20.80
N GLU A 16 7.37 6.19 20.53
CA GLU A 16 8.24 6.86 21.51
C GLU A 16 7.50 7.17 22.81
N GLY A 17 8.10 6.73 23.94
CA GLY A 17 7.52 6.92 25.28
C GLY A 17 6.37 5.96 25.63
N GLN A 18 6.16 4.91 24.85
CA GLN A 18 5.16 3.88 25.13
C GLN A 18 5.79 2.49 24.93
N ASP A 19 5.60 1.59 25.89
CA ASP A 19 6.21 0.26 25.83
C ASP A 19 5.40 -0.75 25.05
N ASP A 20 4.06 -0.64 25.06
CA ASP A 20 3.13 -1.61 24.50
C ASP A 20 2.36 -1.11 23.28
N ILE A 21 2.70 0.08 22.76
CA ILE A 21 2.02 0.68 21.62
C ILE A 21 2.96 0.69 20.41
N PHE A 22 2.48 0.13 19.31
CA PHE A 22 3.18 0.08 18.04
C PHE A 22 2.39 0.82 16.96
N ALA A 23 3.11 1.48 16.03
CA ALA A 23 2.51 2.12 14.87
C ALA A 23 3.22 1.69 13.59
N VAL A 24 2.44 1.43 12.54
CA VAL A 24 2.93 1.02 11.22
C VAL A 24 2.24 1.79 10.10
N GLY A 25 2.83 1.81 8.92
CA GLY A 25 2.29 2.48 7.74
C GLY A 25 2.15 3.98 7.90
N ASP A 26 1.05 4.52 7.43
CA ASP A 26 0.80 5.95 7.36
C ASP A 26 0.70 6.62 8.75
N ALA A 27 0.40 5.86 9.78
CA ALA A 27 0.36 6.35 11.16
C ALA A 27 1.74 6.52 11.79
N ALA A 28 2.77 5.85 11.27
CA ALA A 28 4.12 5.82 11.83
C ALA A 28 5.04 6.86 11.19
N LEU A 29 5.85 7.52 12.00
CA LEU A 29 6.99 8.33 11.58
C LEU A 29 8.26 7.72 12.14
N MET A 30 8.87 6.81 11.41
CA MET A 30 10.14 6.20 11.74
C MET A 30 11.26 6.94 11.01
N THR A 31 12.18 7.52 11.76
CA THR A 31 13.37 8.24 11.25
C THR A 31 14.67 7.48 11.51
N ALA A 32 14.56 6.31 12.14
CA ALA A 32 15.70 5.47 12.48
C ALA A 32 16.30 4.70 11.30
N ASP A 33 15.65 4.71 10.13
CA ASP A 33 16.19 4.13 8.90
C ASP A 33 17.12 5.16 8.22
N PRO A 34 18.45 4.90 8.12
CA PRO A 34 19.38 5.84 7.51
C PRO A 34 19.08 6.19 6.05
N ALA A 35 18.42 5.30 5.33
CA ALA A 35 17.99 5.56 3.94
C ALA A 35 16.80 6.54 3.87
N TYR A 36 16.08 6.71 4.97
CA TYR A 36 14.87 7.55 5.05
C TYR A 36 14.88 8.42 6.33
N PRO A 37 15.83 9.34 6.50
CA PRO A 37 15.97 10.15 7.72
C PRO A 37 14.79 11.09 7.98
N GLY A 38 14.00 11.39 6.96
CA GLY A 38 12.74 12.16 7.05
C GLY A 38 11.49 11.31 7.30
N GLY A 39 11.67 10.00 7.50
CA GLY A 39 10.59 9.01 7.61
C GLY A 39 10.23 8.38 6.27
N HIS A 40 9.69 7.18 6.32
CA HIS A 40 9.29 6.42 5.13
C HIS A 40 8.13 7.07 4.38
N PRO A 41 8.02 6.87 3.05
CA PRO A 41 6.88 7.31 2.28
C PRO A 41 5.60 6.58 2.71
N GLN A 42 4.46 7.26 2.58
CA GLN A 42 3.14 6.70 2.91
C GLN A 42 2.65 5.83 1.76
N LEU A 43 3.15 4.59 1.72
CA LEU A 43 2.85 3.61 0.68
C LEU A 43 2.43 2.28 1.30
N ALA A 44 1.50 1.58 0.66
CA ALA A 44 1.05 0.27 1.10
C ALA A 44 2.19 -0.73 1.29
N GLN A 45 3.21 -0.70 0.44
CA GLN A 45 4.37 -1.58 0.56
C GLN A 45 5.20 -1.31 1.83
N VAL A 46 5.27 -0.07 2.31
CA VAL A 46 5.91 0.28 3.59
C VAL A 46 5.12 -0.34 4.74
N ALA A 47 3.79 -0.11 4.75
CA ALA A 47 2.91 -0.65 5.78
C ALA A 47 2.99 -2.18 5.89
N ILE A 48 2.95 -2.88 4.75
CA ILE A 48 3.06 -4.35 4.70
C ILE A 48 4.41 -4.82 5.23
N GLN A 49 5.51 -4.18 4.83
CA GLN A 49 6.85 -4.57 5.27
C GLN A 49 7.05 -4.29 6.76
N GLN A 50 6.59 -3.14 7.27
CA GLN A 50 6.62 -2.82 8.69
C GLN A 50 5.80 -3.80 9.51
N ALA A 51 4.56 -4.07 9.11
CA ALA A 51 3.70 -5.03 9.80
C ALA A 51 4.30 -6.45 9.82
N THR A 52 4.90 -6.89 8.70
CA THR A 52 5.58 -8.18 8.62
C THR A 52 6.79 -8.26 9.55
N ASN A 53 7.60 -7.19 9.61
CA ASN A 53 8.76 -7.12 10.51
C ASN A 53 8.32 -7.13 11.97
N LEU A 54 7.33 -6.30 12.31
CA LEU A 54 6.76 -6.24 13.65
C LEU A 54 6.18 -7.58 14.10
N ALA A 55 5.41 -8.25 13.24
CA ALA A 55 4.85 -9.57 13.54
C ALA A 55 5.94 -10.61 13.82
N ARG A 56 7.06 -10.59 13.08
CA ARG A 56 8.19 -11.49 13.35
C ARG A 56 8.84 -11.21 14.71
N ASN A 57 8.98 -9.94 15.08
CA ASN A 57 9.55 -9.55 16.36
C ASN A 57 8.62 -9.94 17.51
N LEU A 58 7.30 -9.71 17.38
CA LEU A 58 6.28 -10.13 18.34
C LEU A 58 6.25 -11.67 18.54
N ASN A 59 6.26 -12.43 17.43
CA ASN A 59 6.25 -13.89 17.50
C ASN A 59 7.50 -14.50 18.17
N ARG A 60 8.53 -13.70 18.38
CA ARG A 60 9.75 -14.08 19.12
C ARG A 60 9.84 -13.40 20.48
N ASP A 61 8.73 -12.88 21.00
CA ASP A 61 8.66 -12.16 22.27
C ASP A 61 9.75 -11.07 22.39
N PHE A 62 10.10 -10.41 21.27
CA PHE A 62 11.21 -9.45 21.17
C PHE A 62 12.57 -10.00 21.65
N GLN A 63 12.77 -11.31 21.67
CA GLN A 63 14.08 -11.91 21.85
C GLN A 63 14.92 -11.69 20.58
N SER A 64 15.90 -10.84 20.61
CA SER A 64 16.72 -10.43 19.44
C SER A 64 15.92 -9.77 18.32
N PRO A 65 15.27 -8.62 18.57
CA PRO A 65 14.43 -7.97 17.58
C PRO A 65 15.24 -7.46 16.40
N THR A 66 14.68 -7.60 15.20
CA THR A 66 15.30 -7.10 13.98
C THR A 66 14.76 -5.69 13.67
N PRO A 67 15.63 -4.69 13.54
CA PRO A 67 15.21 -3.33 13.19
C PRO A 67 14.61 -3.33 11.77
N PHE A 68 13.61 -2.50 11.56
CA PHE A 68 12.97 -2.35 10.26
C PHE A 68 13.91 -1.60 9.29
N ARG A 69 13.96 -2.11 8.07
CA ARG A 69 14.59 -1.47 6.91
C ARG A 69 13.65 -1.57 5.73
N TYR A 70 13.36 -0.43 5.12
CA TYR A 70 12.48 -0.40 3.96
C TYR A 70 13.22 -0.80 2.69
N VAL A 71 12.66 -1.75 1.98
CA VAL A 71 13.12 -2.15 0.64
C VAL A 71 12.14 -1.60 -0.39
N ASP A 72 12.58 -0.62 -1.15
CA ASP A 72 11.79 -0.04 -2.23
C ASP A 72 11.67 -1.04 -3.39
N LYS A 73 10.44 -1.50 -3.66
CA LYS A 73 10.12 -2.42 -4.75
C LYS A 73 9.73 -1.69 -6.04
N GLY A 74 9.85 -0.37 -6.05
CA GLY A 74 9.40 0.46 -7.14
C GLY A 74 7.97 0.96 -7.01
N ALA A 75 7.52 1.70 -7.99
CA ALA A 75 6.19 2.32 -8.02
C ALA A 75 5.51 2.06 -9.37
N MET A 76 4.20 1.93 -9.33
CA MET A 76 3.39 1.78 -10.54
C MET A 76 2.17 2.69 -10.46
N ALA A 77 1.82 3.32 -11.59
CA ALA A 77 0.65 4.18 -11.68
C ALA A 77 -0.11 3.94 -12.99
N ILE A 78 -1.43 3.85 -12.89
CA ILE A 78 -2.32 3.85 -14.05
C ILE A 78 -2.46 5.28 -14.56
N ILE A 79 -2.27 5.48 -15.86
CA ILE A 79 -2.51 6.75 -16.55
C ILE A 79 -3.88 6.72 -17.23
N GLY A 80 -4.30 5.56 -17.70
CA GLY A 80 -5.56 5.41 -18.41
C GLY A 80 -5.85 3.96 -18.77
N ARG A 81 -6.84 3.77 -19.65
CA ARG A 81 -7.19 2.43 -20.11
C ARG A 81 -6.03 1.84 -20.91
N ASN A 82 -5.56 0.65 -20.50
CA ASN A 82 -4.42 -0.05 -21.11
C ASN A 82 -3.10 0.73 -21.05
N GLN A 83 -3.01 1.74 -20.19
CA GLN A 83 -1.83 2.56 -20.06
C GLN A 83 -1.46 2.73 -18.60
N ALA A 84 -0.25 2.35 -18.26
CA ALA A 84 0.38 2.57 -16.97
C ALA A 84 1.85 2.90 -17.16
N VAL A 85 2.45 3.38 -16.11
CA VAL A 85 3.89 3.48 -15.94
C VAL A 85 4.30 2.61 -14.76
N ALA A 86 5.43 1.96 -14.87
CA ALA A 86 6.02 1.16 -13.81
C ALA A 86 7.52 1.45 -13.74
N ASP A 87 7.95 1.91 -12.58
CA ASP A 87 9.36 2.05 -12.22
C ASP A 87 9.70 0.90 -11.27
N LEU A 88 10.31 -0.13 -11.81
CA LEU A 88 10.66 -1.34 -11.09
C LEU A 88 12.11 -1.25 -10.66
N SER A 89 12.34 -0.96 -9.36
CA SER A 89 13.68 -1.07 -8.75
C SER A 89 14.76 -0.19 -9.37
N ARG A 90 14.42 1.07 -9.74
CA ARG A 90 15.36 2.10 -10.28
C ARG A 90 16.09 1.73 -11.58
N LYS A 91 15.88 0.54 -12.14
CA LYS A 91 16.61 0.04 -13.32
C LYS A 91 15.71 -0.26 -14.52
N ILE A 92 14.42 -0.50 -14.29
CA ILE A 92 13.50 -0.93 -15.33
C ILE A 92 12.30 0.01 -15.33
N PHE A 93 12.22 0.84 -16.34
CA PHE A 93 11.07 1.69 -16.58
C PHE A 93 10.22 1.10 -17.70
N LEU A 94 8.96 0.77 -17.40
CA LEU A 94 8.00 0.25 -18.35
C LEU A 94 6.84 1.24 -18.52
N LYS A 95 6.27 1.28 -19.72
CA LYS A 95 5.11 2.13 -20.05
C LYS A 95 4.14 1.40 -20.97
N GLY A 96 2.90 1.91 -21.02
CA GLY A 96 1.86 1.43 -21.92
C GLY A 96 1.18 0.15 -21.43
N PHE A 97 0.77 -0.71 -22.38
CA PHE A 97 0.00 -1.92 -22.09
C PHE A 97 0.74 -2.93 -21.20
N LEU A 98 2.04 -3.14 -21.43
CA LEU A 98 2.82 -4.09 -20.63
C LEU A 98 2.89 -3.66 -19.16
N ALA A 99 3.14 -2.37 -18.90
CA ALA A 99 3.12 -1.82 -17.54
C ALA A 99 1.72 -1.97 -16.90
N TRP A 100 0.65 -1.76 -17.69
CA TRP A 100 -0.72 -1.95 -17.25
C TRP A 100 -1.03 -3.42 -16.90
N ALA A 101 -0.60 -4.37 -17.72
CA ALA A 101 -0.79 -5.80 -17.47
C ALA A 101 -0.05 -6.27 -16.20
N ILE A 102 1.19 -5.82 -16.02
CA ILE A 102 1.97 -6.09 -14.81
C ILE A 102 1.29 -5.47 -13.58
N TRP A 103 0.85 -4.22 -13.69
CA TRP A 103 0.11 -3.54 -12.63
C TRP A 103 -1.15 -4.34 -12.23
N ALA A 104 -1.97 -4.74 -13.21
CA ALA A 104 -3.17 -5.52 -12.97
C ALA A 104 -2.87 -6.86 -12.28
N PHE A 105 -1.85 -7.57 -12.77
CA PHE A 105 -1.40 -8.84 -12.19
C PHE A 105 -0.97 -8.67 -10.73
N VAL A 106 -0.09 -7.70 -10.44
CA VAL A 106 0.40 -7.44 -9.08
C VAL A 106 -0.74 -7.10 -8.13
N HIS A 107 -1.70 -6.27 -8.57
CA HIS A 107 -2.83 -5.88 -7.72
C HIS A 107 -3.77 -7.04 -7.42
N ILE A 108 -4.09 -7.88 -8.43
CA ILE A 108 -4.91 -9.08 -8.21
C ILE A 108 -4.19 -10.06 -7.28
N MET A 109 -2.88 -10.26 -7.48
CA MET A 109 -2.10 -11.16 -6.63
C MET A 109 -1.97 -10.66 -5.18
N SER A 110 -2.03 -9.35 -4.97
CA SER A 110 -1.96 -8.73 -3.64
C SER A 110 -3.24 -8.88 -2.82
N LEU A 111 -4.35 -9.29 -3.42
CA LEU A 111 -5.59 -9.55 -2.68
C LEU A 111 -5.42 -10.75 -1.74
N VAL A 112 -5.89 -10.60 -0.51
CA VAL A 112 -5.66 -11.57 0.57
C VAL A 112 -6.35 -12.92 0.34
N ASN A 113 -7.53 -12.93 -0.31
CA ASN A 113 -8.35 -14.13 -0.45
C ASN A 113 -8.38 -14.62 -1.89
N PHE A 114 -8.12 -15.92 -2.12
CA PHE A 114 -8.18 -16.54 -3.43
C PHE A 114 -9.54 -16.33 -4.14
N ARG A 115 -10.62 -16.43 -3.40
CA ARG A 115 -11.98 -16.17 -3.90
C ARG A 115 -12.13 -14.72 -4.40
N ASN A 116 -11.56 -13.77 -3.70
CA ASN A 116 -11.55 -12.37 -4.12
C ASN A 116 -10.67 -12.15 -5.36
N LYS A 117 -9.55 -12.85 -5.48
CA LYS A 117 -8.69 -12.81 -6.68
C LYS A 117 -9.46 -13.26 -7.92
N LEU A 118 -10.13 -14.41 -7.85
CA LEU A 118 -10.95 -14.91 -8.94
C LEU A 118 -12.10 -13.95 -9.30
N ARG A 119 -12.84 -13.49 -8.29
CA ARG A 119 -13.96 -12.56 -8.51
C ARG A 119 -13.50 -11.26 -9.15
N SER A 120 -12.40 -10.69 -8.68
CA SER A 120 -11.82 -9.47 -9.24
C SER A 120 -11.33 -9.69 -10.66
N PHE A 121 -10.68 -10.82 -10.93
CA PHE A 121 -10.23 -11.18 -12.28
C PHE A 121 -11.41 -11.28 -13.27
N TYR A 122 -12.47 -12.02 -12.92
CA TYR A 122 -13.65 -12.17 -13.78
C TYR A 122 -14.36 -10.82 -13.99
N ASN A 123 -14.52 -10.03 -12.94
CA ASN A 123 -15.13 -8.71 -13.06
C ASN A 123 -14.30 -7.78 -13.96
N TRP A 124 -12.99 -7.75 -13.80
CA TRP A 124 -12.13 -6.92 -14.63
C TRP A 124 -12.11 -7.38 -16.09
N ALA A 125 -12.06 -8.70 -16.34
CA ALA A 125 -12.17 -9.26 -17.68
C ALA A 125 -13.52 -8.90 -18.32
N GLY A 126 -14.62 -9.04 -17.58
CA GLY A 126 -15.95 -8.64 -18.01
C GLY A 126 -16.03 -7.17 -18.40
N TYR A 127 -15.54 -6.26 -17.54
CA TYR A 127 -15.48 -4.82 -17.83
C TYR A 127 -14.59 -4.48 -19.02
N TYR A 128 -13.49 -5.21 -19.18
CA TYR A 128 -12.59 -5.01 -20.30
C TYR A 128 -13.26 -5.32 -21.64
N ILE A 129 -14.06 -6.39 -21.67
CA ILE A 129 -14.76 -6.87 -22.88
C ILE A 129 -16.02 -6.03 -23.13
N SER A 130 -16.89 -5.86 -22.12
CA SER A 130 -18.20 -5.22 -22.27
C SER A 130 -18.14 -3.71 -22.46
N LYS A 131 -17.05 -3.06 -22.02
CA LYS A 131 -16.88 -1.59 -21.96
C LYS A 131 -17.97 -0.88 -21.15
N ASP A 132 -18.77 -1.62 -20.37
CA ASP A 132 -19.87 -1.07 -19.60
C ASP A 132 -19.37 -0.28 -18.39
N GLN A 133 -19.81 0.98 -18.27
CA GLN A 133 -19.47 1.90 -17.19
C GLN A 133 -20.61 2.10 -16.18
N SER A 134 -21.69 1.36 -16.31
CA SER A 134 -22.93 1.55 -15.54
C SER A 134 -22.75 1.53 -14.02
N TYR A 135 -21.73 0.85 -13.52
CA TYR A 135 -21.45 0.71 -12.07
C TYR A 135 -20.56 1.80 -11.47
N ARG A 136 -20.17 2.81 -12.26
CA ARG A 136 -19.30 3.90 -11.77
C ARG A 136 -20.06 5.11 -11.25
N MET A 137 -21.35 5.16 -11.45
CA MET A 137 -22.17 6.32 -11.06
C MET A 137 -22.88 6.03 -9.73
N VAL A 138 -22.32 6.54 -8.63
CA VAL A 138 -23.01 6.58 -7.35
C VAL A 138 -23.83 7.89 -7.31
N LEU A 139 -25.08 7.80 -7.75
CA LEU A 139 -26.02 8.90 -7.55
C LEU A 139 -26.45 8.90 -6.08
N ARG A 140 -25.98 9.86 -5.30
CA ARG A 140 -26.59 10.17 -4.02
C ARG A 140 -27.89 10.95 -4.30
N PRO A 141 -29.05 10.48 -3.85
CA PRO A 141 -30.26 11.30 -3.92
C PRO A 141 -29.99 12.59 -3.12
N THR A 142 -30.09 13.74 -3.78
CA THR A 142 -30.05 15.01 -3.09
C THR A 142 -31.31 15.10 -2.25
N GLU A 143 -31.23 15.05 -0.93
CA GLU A 143 -32.36 15.40 -0.08
C GLU A 143 -32.80 16.81 -0.44
N LYS A 144 -34.04 16.93 -0.95
CA LYS A 144 -34.67 18.22 -1.13
C LYS A 144 -34.75 18.89 0.26
N ALA A 145 -34.03 20.00 0.42
CA ALA A 145 -34.22 20.86 1.57
C ALA A 145 -35.73 21.13 1.68
N LYS A 146 -36.37 20.66 2.76
CA LYS A 146 -37.71 21.07 3.12
C LYS A 146 -37.61 22.53 3.53
N GLY A 147 -38.16 23.41 2.68
CA GLY A 147 -38.43 24.79 3.03
C GLY A 147 -39.59 24.90 4.01
#